data_198e2a14a2baeed58110714a33ef5cd6
#
_entry.id   198e2a14a2baeed58110714a33ef5cd6
#
_cell.length_a   1.000
_cell.length_b   1.000
_cell.length_c   1.000
_cell.angle_alpha   90.00
_cell.angle_beta   90.00
_cell.angle_gamma   90.00
#
_symmetry.space_group_name_H-M   'P 1'
#
loop_
_entity.id
_entity.type
_entity.pdbx_description
1 polymer ?
#
loop_
_entity_poly.entity_id
_entity_poly.type
_entity_poly.pdbx_seq_one_letter_code
_entity_poly.pdbx_strand_id
1 'polypeptide(L)'
;MEVHEILKTLREQHNLTQDQLAERVLVTMQAVSRWETGETQPNTETLKLLSREYDVSINTLLGTPRTLICQCCGMPLHEDGLISREPNGDFNEDYCKWCYADGQFAYSTKDALLDYLVDHMPNPDNQSAGVRRTLFDRHLSQLKHWNE
;
A
#
# COMPACT_ATOMS: atom_id res chain seq x y z
N MET A 1 7.18 12.26 10.46
CA MET A 1 8.57 12.28 9.95
C MET A 1 8.54 12.77 8.51
N GLU A 2 9.40 13.68 8.17
CA GLU A 2 9.48 14.22 6.81
C GLU A 2 10.15 13.22 5.85
N VAL A 3 9.88 13.36 4.55
CA VAL A 3 10.43 12.44 3.52
C VAL A 3 11.95 12.33 3.62
N HIS A 4 12.65 13.46 3.75
CA HIS A 4 14.11 13.46 3.83
C HIS A 4 14.63 12.69 5.04
N GLU A 5 13.94 12.76 6.16
CA GLU A 5 14.30 12.02 7.38
C GLU A 5 14.08 10.52 7.20
N ILE A 6 12.98 10.15 6.57
CA ILE A 6 12.64 8.75 6.31
C ILE A 6 13.69 8.12 5.39
N LEU A 7 14.04 8.79 4.30
CA LEU A 7 15.01 8.27 3.34
C LEU A 7 16.38 8.06 3.99
N LYS A 8 16.82 9.01 4.81
CA LYS A 8 18.09 8.90 5.54
C LYS A 8 18.04 7.75 6.55
N THR A 9 16.95 7.65 7.31
CA THR A 9 16.77 6.62 8.34
C THR A 9 16.79 5.23 7.71
N LEU A 10 16.05 5.02 6.61
CA LEU A 10 16.03 3.73 5.91
C LEU A 10 17.41 3.37 5.37
N ARG A 11 18.13 4.31 4.79
CA ARG A 11 19.48 4.06 4.30
C ARG A 11 20.41 3.60 5.44
N GLU A 12 20.36 4.31 6.56
CA GLU A 12 21.19 3.97 7.73
C GLU A 12 20.81 2.62 8.33
N GLN A 13 19.50 2.30 8.39
CA GLN A 13 19.02 1.00 8.86
C GLN A 13 19.49 -0.16 8.00
N HIS A 14 19.70 0.08 6.70
CA HIS A 14 20.20 -0.92 5.76
C HIS A 14 21.71 -0.91 5.63
N ASN A 15 22.41 -0.13 6.45
CA ASN A 15 23.87 -0.05 6.50
C ASN A 15 24.47 0.36 5.15
N LEU A 16 23.83 1.27 4.43
CA LEU A 16 24.28 1.76 3.14
C LEU A 16 24.85 3.16 3.27
N THR A 17 25.94 3.44 2.55
CA THR A 17 26.40 4.80 2.35
C THR A 17 25.56 5.48 1.28
N GLN A 18 25.63 6.81 1.18
CA GLN A 18 24.93 7.54 0.12
C GLN A 18 25.36 7.06 -1.27
N ASP A 19 26.65 6.78 -1.45
CA ASP A 19 27.21 6.29 -2.71
C ASP A 19 26.68 4.89 -3.05
N GLN A 20 26.63 4.00 -2.06
CA GLN A 20 26.10 2.64 -2.25
C GLN A 20 24.60 2.65 -2.63
N LEU A 21 23.83 3.51 -1.98
CA LEU A 21 22.41 3.65 -2.34
C LEU A 21 22.27 4.21 -3.76
N ALA A 22 23.06 5.23 -4.09
CA ALA A 22 23.02 5.84 -5.41
C ALA A 22 23.24 4.82 -6.53
N GLU A 23 24.20 3.90 -6.35
CA GLU A 23 24.43 2.82 -7.31
C GLU A 23 23.24 1.90 -7.46
N ARG A 24 22.57 1.57 -6.35
CA ARG A 24 21.44 0.63 -6.35
C ARG A 24 20.20 1.20 -7.03
N VAL A 25 19.97 2.50 -6.91
CA VAL A 25 18.79 3.15 -7.50
C VAL A 25 19.14 4.00 -8.74
N LEU A 26 20.35 3.81 -9.28
CA LEU A 26 20.77 4.34 -10.57
C LEU A 26 20.74 5.89 -10.63
N VAL A 27 21.21 6.52 -9.56
CA VAL A 27 21.31 7.98 -9.46
C VAL A 27 22.71 8.37 -9.00
N THR A 28 22.98 9.68 -8.90
CA THR A 28 24.23 10.18 -8.37
C THR A 28 24.20 10.26 -6.84
N MET A 29 25.37 10.22 -6.20
CA MET A 29 25.48 10.45 -4.76
C MET A 29 24.96 11.84 -4.37
N GLN A 30 25.17 12.84 -5.24
CA GLN A 30 24.67 14.18 -5.02
C GLN A 30 23.13 14.21 -4.95
N ALA A 31 22.46 13.40 -5.79
CA ALA A 31 21.00 13.28 -5.74
C ALA A 31 20.54 12.74 -4.39
N VAL A 32 21.18 11.67 -3.90
CA VAL A 32 20.85 11.10 -2.58
C VAL A 32 21.07 12.13 -1.48
N SER A 33 22.20 12.86 -1.53
CA SER A 33 22.49 13.90 -0.55
C SER A 33 21.41 14.98 -0.52
N ARG A 34 20.93 15.42 -1.69
CA ARG A 34 19.88 16.45 -1.79
C ARG A 34 18.54 15.94 -1.26
N TRP A 35 18.22 14.67 -1.47
CA TRP A 35 17.01 14.08 -0.90
C TRP A 35 17.06 14.12 0.63
N GLU A 36 18.22 13.79 1.21
CA GLU A 36 18.37 13.69 2.66
C GLU A 36 18.47 15.05 3.35
N THR A 37 18.81 16.11 2.62
CA THR A 37 18.78 17.48 3.15
C THR A 37 17.46 18.19 2.93
N GLY A 38 16.57 17.58 2.15
CA GLY A 38 15.27 18.16 1.83
C GLY A 38 15.28 19.14 0.65
N GLU A 39 16.39 19.29 -0.07
CA GLU A 39 16.47 20.18 -1.22
C GLU A 39 15.61 19.69 -2.39
N THR A 40 15.61 18.38 -2.62
CA THR A 40 14.83 17.74 -3.70
C THR A 40 14.20 16.47 -3.19
N GLN A 41 13.27 15.92 -3.98
CA GLN A 41 12.66 14.62 -3.71
C GLN A 41 12.89 13.68 -4.89
N PRO A 42 12.96 12.35 -4.65
CA PRO A 42 13.03 11.39 -5.75
C PRO A 42 11.79 11.50 -6.64
N ASN A 43 11.98 11.30 -7.94
CA ASN A 43 10.84 11.21 -8.86
C ASN A 43 10.13 9.85 -8.71
N THR A 44 9.00 9.69 -9.42
CA THR A 44 8.17 8.49 -9.30
C THR A 44 8.94 7.21 -9.61
N GLU A 45 9.75 7.21 -10.67
CA GLU A 45 10.53 6.04 -11.04
C GLU A 45 11.56 5.66 -9.97
N THR A 46 12.22 6.68 -9.39
CA THR A 46 13.17 6.45 -8.31
C THR A 46 12.48 5.97 -7.04
N LEU A 47 11.28 6.50 -6.73
CA LEU A 47 10.50 6.02 -5.59
C LEU A 47 10.16 4.54 -5.74
N LYS A 48 9.84 4.07 -6.94
CA LYS A 48 9.61 2.66 -7.20
C LYS A 48 10.85 1.82 -6.91
N LEU A 49 12.02 2.29 -7.34
CA LEU A 49 13.28 1.60 -7.07
C LEU A 49 13.60 1.58 -5.57
N LEU A 50 13.39 2.68 -4.87
CA LEU A 50 13.57 2.75 -3.42
C LEU A 50 12.60 1.81 -2.69
N SER A 51 11.35 1.75 -3.13
CA SER A 51 10.35 0.84 -2.58
C SER A 51 10.82 -0.61 -2.69
N ARG A 52 11.37 -1.00 -3.83
CA ARG A 52 11.93 -2.35 -4.03
C ARG A 52 13.16 -2.59 -3.17
N GLU A 53 14.06 -1.62 -3.12
CA GLU A 53 15.33 -1.74 -2.39
C GLU A 53 15.11 -1.92 -0.89
N TYR A 54 14.19 -1.15 -0.33
CA TYR A 54 13.92 -1.16 1.11
C TYR A 54 12.74 -2.04 1.50
N ASP A 55 12.03 -2.58 0.52
CA ASP A 55 10.82 -3.40 0.74
C ASP A 55 9.79 -2.68 1.61
N VAL A 56 9.51 -1.43 1.26
CA VAL A 56 8.47 -0.60 1.90
C VAL A 56 7.59 0.02 0.81
N SER A 57 6.34 0.34 1.15
CA SER A 57 5.44 1.00 0.19
C SER A 57 5.91 2.42 -0.12
N ILE A 58 5.53 2.94 -1.29
CA ILE A 58 5.80 4.34 -1.64
C ILE A 58 5.10 5.27 -0.65
N ASN A 59 3.89 4.91 -0.21
CA ASN A 59 3.18 5.71 0.80
C ASN A 59 4.01 5.86 2.08
N THR A 60 4.67 4.78 2.51
CA THR A 60 5.58 4.81 3.67
C THR A 60 6.81 5.70 3.39
N LEU A 61 7.39 5.61 2.20
CA LEU A 61 8.52 6.48 1.81
C LEU A 61 8.15 7.95 1.88
N LEU A 62 6.91 8.28 1.56
CA LEU A 62 6.40 9.66 1.55
C LEU A 62 5.88 10.13 2.91
N GLY A 63 6.07 9.34 3.97
CA GLY A 63 5.62 9.70 5.31
C GLY A 63 4.15 9.41 5.57
N THR A 64 3.59 8.45 4.87
CA THR A 64 2.19 8.03 4.99
C THR A 64 1.22 9.19 4.73
N PRO A 65 1.33 9.89 3.56
CA PRO A 65 0.52 11.07 3.27
C PRO A 65 -0.95 10.73 2.97
N ARG A 66 -1.25 9.46 2.68
CA ARG A 66 -2.62 9.02 2.38
C ARG A 66 -3.05 7.95 3.37
N THR A 67 -4.33 8.00 3.76
CA THR A 67 -4.95 6.86 4.45
C THR A 67 -5.37 5.86 3.39
N LEU A 68 -4.63 4.76 3.28
CA LEU A 68 -4.90 3.74 2.27
C LEU A 68 -6.06 2.85 2.71
N ILE A 69 -6.94 2.53 1.77
CA ILE A 69 -8.09 1.65 1.97
C ILE A 69 -8.12 0.65 0.83
N CYS A 70 -8.35 -0.62 1.13
CA CYS A 70 -8.50 -1.63 0.09
C CYS A 70 -9.69 -1.30 -0.82
N GLN A 71 -9.45 -1.17 -2.11
CA GLN A 71 -10.47 -0.80 -3.09
C GLN A 71 -11.36 -1.97 -3.50
N CYS A 72 -11.21 -3.11 -2.85
CA CYS A 72 -12.05 -4.29 -3.02
C CYS A 72 -12.96 -4.51 -1.80
N CYS A 73 -12.40 -4.63 -0.60
CA CYS A 73 -13.16 -4.91 0.62
C CYS A 73 -13.34 -3.71 1.56
N GLY A 74 -12.57 -2.63 1.36
CA GLY A 74 -12.71 -1.41 2.15
C GLY A 74 -11.96 -1.42 3.48
N MET A 75 -11.17 -2.45 3.78
CA MET A 75 -10.41 -2.45 5.03
C MET A 75 -9.29 -1.41 5.01
N PRO A 76 -8.97 -0.79 6.16
CA PRO A 76 -7.85 0.14 6.20
C PRO A 76 -6.50 -0.59 6.05
N LEU A 77 -5.60 -0.01 5.26
CA LEU A 77 -4.25 -0.53 5.02
C LEU A 77 -3.27 0.33 5.82
N HIS A 78 -3.28 0.17 7.14
CA HIS A 78 -2.53 1.04 8.05
C HIS A 78 -1.06 0.63 8.25
N GLU A 79 -0.64 -0.49 7.65
CA GLU A 79 0.76 -0.92 7.65
C GLU A 79 1.09 -1.68 6.37
N ASP A 80 2.36 -1.67 5.99
CA ASP A 80 2.81 -2.30 4.73
C ASP A 80 2.49 -3.79 4.66
N GLY A 81 2.49 -4.48 5.80
CA GLY A 81 2.18 -5.91 5.84
C GLY A 81 0.77 -6.28 5.39
N LEU A 82 -0.15 -5.31 5.32
CA LEU A 82 -1.53 -5.52 4.87
C LEU A 82 -1.72 -5.25 3.37
N ILE A 83 -0.75 -4.57 2.74
CA ILE A 83 -0.84 -4.17 1.33
C ILE A 83 -0.50 -5.36 0.44
N SER A 84 -1.26 -5.50 -0.66
CA SER A 84 -1.02 -6.55 -1.65
C SER A 84 0.27 -6.32 -2.43
N ARG A 85 0.71 -7.38 -3.10
CA ARG A 85 1.92 -7.36 -3.93
C ARG A 85 1.58 -7.82 -5.33
N GLU A 86 2.26 -7.23 -6.32
CA GLU A 86 2.27 -7.72 -7.68
C GLU A 86 3.17 -8.96 -7.78
N PRO A 87 3.06 -9.78 -8.86
CA PRO A 87 3.91 -10.96 -9.02
C PRO A 87 5.42 -10.65 -8.98
N ASN A 88 5.83 -9.44 -9.35
CA ASN A 88 7.23 -9.02 -9.30
C ASN A 88 7.67 -8.54 -7.91
N GLY A 89 6.78 -8.55 -6.92
CA GLY A 89 7.06 -8.12 -5.56
C GLY A 89 6.75 -6.66 -5.24
N ASP A 90 6.37 -5.86 -6.23
CA ASP A 90 6.00 -4.46 -6.00
C ASP A 90 4.71 -4.36 -5.19
N PHE A 91 4.62 -3.31 -4.37
CA PHE A 91 3.38 -3.03 -3.63
C PHE A 91 2.28 -2.55 -4.56
N ASN A 92 1.07 -3.08 -4.35
CA ASN A 92 -0.15 -2.56 -4.96
C ASN A 92 -0.98 -1.90 -3.86
N GLU A 93 -0.87 -0.59 -3.74
CA GLU A 93 -1.49 0.17 -2.64
C GLU A 93 -3.01 0.31 -2.75
N ASP A 94 -3.62 -0.22 -3.80
CA ASP A 94 -5.07 -0.19 -3.99
C ASP A 94 -5.80 -1.34 -3.29
N TYR A 95 -5.12 -2.43 -2.95
CA TYR A 95 -5.76 -3.64 -2.45
C TYR A 95 -5.03 -4.23 -1.26
N CYS A 96 -5.78 -4.96 -0.41
CA CYS A 96 -5.16 -5.73 0.66
C CYS A 96 -4.66 -7.09 0.14
N LYS A 97 -3.76 -7.70 0.89
CA LYS A 97 -3.15 -8.98 0.51
C LYS A 97 -4.14 -10.15 0.43
N TRP A 98 -5.31 -10.03 1.04
CA TRP A 98 -6.34 -11.06 1.00
C TRP A 98 -7.28 -10.93 -0.21
N CYS A 99 -7.43 -9.72 -0.75
CA CYS A 99 -8.27 -9.49 -1.92
C CYS A 99 -7.53 -9.66 -3.24
N TYR A 100 -6.25 -9.36 -3.24
CA TYR A 100 -5.42 -9.42 -4.45
C TYR A 100 -4.04 -9.98 -4.09
N ALA A 101 -3.59 -11.01 -4.82
CA ALA A 101 -2.27 -11.59 -4.66
C ALA A 101 -1.87 -12.31 -5.94
N ASP A 102 -0.58 -12.23 -6.27
CA ASP A 102 0.02 -12.94 -7.42
C ASP A 102 -0.70 -12.66 -8.75
N GLY A 103 -1.18 -11.42 -8.93
CA GLY A 103 -1.85 -11.01 -10.15
C GLY A 103 -3.31 -11.43 -10.24
N GLN A 104 -3.90 -11.95 -9.17
CA GLN A 104 -5.26 -12.46 -9.18
C GLN A 104 -6.08 -11.93 -8.00
N PHE A 105 -7.34 -11.62 -8.26
CA PHE A 105 -8.30 -11.25 -7.22
C PHE A 105 -8.91 -12.50 -6.59
N ALA A 106 -9.06 -12.48 -5.26
CA ALA A 106 -9.65 -13.59 -4.52
C ALA A 106 -11.16 -13.72 -4.78
N TYR A 107 -11.82 -12.60 -5.07
CA TYR A 107 -13.27 -12.55 -5.29
C TYR A 107 -13.55 -12.13 -6.73
N SER A 108 -14.15 -13.03 -7.51
CA SER A 108 -14.50 -12.75 -8.89
C SER A 108 -15.78 -11.90 -9.02
N THR A 109 -16.64 -11.89 -8.00
CA THR A 109 -17.88 -11.12 -7.99
C THR A 109 -18.05 -10.41 -6.65
N LYS A 110 -18.80 -9.31 -6.68
CA LYS A 110 -19.15 -8.58 -5.45
C LYS A 110 -20.00 -9.47 -4.52
N ASP A 111 -20.87 -10.30 -5.06
CA ASP A 111 -21.70 -11.23 -4.27
C ASP A 111 -20.84 -12.19 -3.45
N ALA A 112 -19.77 -12.75 -4.03
CA ALA A 112 -18.87 -13.64 -3.30
C ALA A 112 -18.21 -12.94 -2.11
N LEU A 113 -17.78 -11.71 -2.30
CA LEU A 113 -17.22 -10.91 -1.23
C LEU A 113 -18.27 -10.55 -0.16
N LEU A 114 -19.48 -10.19 -0.58
CA LEU A 114 -20.57 -9.89 0.34
C LEU A 114 -20.91 -11.09 1.21
N ASP A 115 -20.95 -12.29 0.65
CA ASP A 115 -21.19 -13.53 1.41
C ASP A 115 -20.09 -13.71 2.48
N TYR A 116 -18.84 -13.52 2.11
CA TYR A 116 -17.74 -13.62 3.06
C TYR A 116 -17.86 -12.60 4.20
N LEU A 117 -18.14 -11.34 3.86
CA LEU A 117 -18.22 -10.26 4.86
C LEU A 117 -19.37 -10.49 5.84
N VAL A 118 -20.53 -10.94 5.35
CA VAL A 118 -21.69 -11.23 6.20
C VAL A 118 -21.37 -12.37 7.17
N ASP A 119 -20.66 -13.41 6.70
CA ASP A 119 -20.36 -14.60 7.50
C ASP A 119 -19.21 -14.42 8.50
N HIS A 120 -18.22 -13.59 8.19
CA HIS A 120 -16.96 -13.56 8.93
C HIS A 120 -16.69 -12.26 9.69
N MET A 121 -17.33 -11.15 9.33
CA MET A 121 -17.08 -9.89 10.02
C MET A 121 -17.85 -9.81 11.35
N PRO A 122 -17.30 -9.13 12.37
CA PRO A 122 -17.99 -8.95 13.66
C PRO A 122 -19.36 -8.33 13.49
N ASN A 123 -20.30 -8.76 14.32
CA ASN A 123 -21.69 -8.26 14.32
C ASN A 123 -22.10 -7.83 15.74
N PRO A 124 -21.50 -6.76 16.29
CA PRO A 124 -21.74 -6.33 17.66
C PRO A 124 -23.19 -5.89 17.93
N ASP A 125 -23.86 -5.39 16.89
CA ASP A 125 -25.24 -4.91 17.00
C ASP A 125 -26.28 -6.00 16.72
N ASN A 126 -25.82 -7.22 16.48
CA ASN A 126 -26.67 -8.39 16.20
C ASN A 126 -27.67 -8.13 15.07
N GLN A 127 -27.23 -7.50 14.00
CA GLN A 127 -28.06 -7.20 12.83
C GLN A 127 -28.31 -8.45 12.01
N SER A 128 -29.45 -8.46 11.29
CA SER A 128 -29.76 -9.57 10.37
C SER A 128 -28.80 -9.62 9.19
N ALA A 129 -28.65 -10.79 8.58
CA ALA A 129 -27.80 -10.98 7.41
C ALA A 129 -28.21 -10.05 6.26
N GLY A 130 -29.52 -9.85 6.04
CA GLY A 130 -30.02 -8.96 4.99
C GLY A 130 -29.63 -7.51 5.21
N VAL A 131 -29.73 -7.01 6.44
CA VAL A 131 -29.33 -5.65 6.81
C VAL A 131 -27.83 -5.48 6.59
N ARG A 132 -27.03 -6.43 7.09
CA ARG A 132 -25.57 -6.37 6.97
C ARG A 132 -25.13 -6.37 5.50
N ARG A 133 -25.75 -7.24 4.69
CA ARG A 133 -25.43 -7.31 3.26
C ARG A 133 -25.71 -5.99 2.55
N THR A 134 -26.81 -5.35 2.87
CA THR A 134 -27.17 -4.04 2.31
C THR A 134 -26.15 -2.97 2.67
N LEU A 135 -25.71 -2.94 3.93
CA LEU A 135 -24.73 -1.97 4.41
C LEU A 135 -23.36 -2.19 3.77
N PHE A 136 -22.91 -3.44 3.70
CA PHE A 136 -21.65 -3.78 3.02
C PHE A 136 -21.71 -3.45 1.54
N ASP A 137 -22.81 -3.78 0.85
CA ASP A 137 -22.97 -3.48 -0.57
C ASP A 137 -22.90 -1.98 -0.85
N ARG A 138 -23.53 -1.18 -0.01
CA ARG A 138 -23.46 0.29 -0.14
C ARG A 138 -22.03 0.78 -0.02
N HIS A 139 -21.27 0.24 0.93
CA HIS A 139 -19.87 0.61 1.13
C HIS A 139 -19.02 0.15 -0.06
N LEU A 140 -19.15 -1.11 -0.49
CA LEU A 140 -18.36 -1.66 -1.58
C LEU A 140 -18.62 -0.95 -2.91
N SER A 141 -19.85 -0.50 -3.14
CA SER A 141 -20.21 0.17 -4.38
C SER A 141 -19.49 1.50 -4.59
N GLN A 142 -18.89 2.06 -3.54
CA GLN A 142 -18.09 3.29 -3.61
C GLN A 142 -16.62 3.02 -3.91
N LEU A 143 -16.19 1.76 -3.85
CA LEU A 143 -14.79 1.40 -4.03
C LEU A 143 -14.45 1.21 -5.51
N LYS A 144 -13.22 1.52 -5.88
CA LYS A 144 -12.73 1.51 -7.26
C LYS A 144 -13.02 0.18 -7.97
N HIS A 145 -12.73 -0.95 -7.30
CA HIS A 145 -12.85 -2.27 -7.91
C HIS A 145 -14.28 -2.60 -8.37
N TRP A 146 -15.29 -2.13 -7.64
CA TRP A 146 -16.70 -2.42 -7.91
C TRP A 146 -17.45 -1.30 -8.61
N ASN A 147 -16.76 -0.21 -8.90
CA ASN A 147 -17.34 1.00 -9.48
C ASN A 147 -16.89 1.22 -10.95
N GLU A 148 -16.38 0.20 -11.60
CA GLU A 148 -15.97 0.25 -13.00
C GLU A 148 -17.06 -0.30 -13.92
#